data_6270c9d94791ac3eb6e6f63a11a55a48
#
_entry.id   6270c9d94791ac3eb6e6f63a11a55a48
#
_cell.length_a   1.000
_cell.length_b   1.000
_cell.length_c   1.000
_cell.angle_alpha   90.00
_cell.angle_beta   90.00
_cell.angle_gamma   90.00
#
_symmetry.space_group_name_H-M   'P 1'
#
loop_
_entity.id
_entity.type
_entity.pdbx_description
1 polymer ?
#
loop_
_entity_poly.entity_id
_entity_poly.type
_entity_poly.pdbx_seq_one_letter_code
_entity_poly.pdbx_strand_id
1 'polypeptide(L)'
;DVGGMQLATAVAGNARVVRAKLDTLHDLGMDERIEDILITLDSQYHIIRTFAKRDGLFLYLVLDKPLANLAMARFKVAALERDLEL
;
A
#
# COMPACT_ATOMS: atom_id res chain seq x y z
N ASP A 1 4.71 -13.23 10.49
CA ASP A 1 4.00 -13.68 9.30
C ASP A 1 2.66 -14.29 9.69
N VAL A 2 1.59 -13.77 9.15
CA VAL A 2 0.22 -14.25 9.41
C VAL A 2 -0.43 -14.55 8.07
N GLY A 3 -0.65 -15.84 7.78
CA GLY A 3 -1.30 -16.26 6.55
C GLY A 3 -0.53 -15.84 5.30
N GLY A 4 0.79 -15.92 5.33
CA GLY A 4 1.63 -15.55 4.21
C GLY A 4 1.86 -14.06 4.04
N MET A 5 1.37 -13.27 4.98
CA MET A 5 1.56 -11.82 4.92
C MET A 5 2.79 -11.40 5.72
N GLN A 6 3.65 -10.61 5.10
CA GLN A 6 4.81 -10.00 5.74
C GLN A 6 4.65 -8.50 5.68
N LEU A 7 4.76 -7.86 6.83
CA LEU A 7 4.57 -6.43 6.94
C LEU A 7 5.91 -5.72 7.01
N ALA A 8 6.11 -4.76 6.13
CA ALA A 8 7.26 -3.86 6.19
C ALA A 8 6.77 -2.43 6.17
N THR A 9 7.37 -1.59 6.99
CA THR A 9 7.07 -0.17 7.00
C THR A 9 8.16 0.56 6.24
N ALA A 10 7.76 1.30 5.22
CA ALA A 10 8.67 2.14 4.45
C ALA A 10 8.42 3.60 4.80
N VAL A 11 9.49 4.37 4.85
CA VAL A 11 9.43 5.77 5.20
C VAL A 11 9.62 6.62 3.94
N ALA A 12 9.28 7.90 4.03
CA ALA A 12 9.40 8.85 2.94
C ALA A 12 10.77 8.77 2.26
N GLY A 13 10.78 8.89 0.96
CA GLY A 13 11.99 8.83 0.14
C GLY A 13 12.02 7.67 -0.81
N ASN A 14 11.33 6.58 -0.48
CA ASN A 14 11.22 5.41 -1.36
C ASN A 14 9.87 5.34 -2.07
N ALA A 15 9.17 6.46 -2.12
CA ALA A 15 7.80 6.52 -2.63
C ALA A 15 7.75 6.94 -4.10
N ARG A 16 8.73 6.54 -4.91
CA ARG A 16 8.78 6.96 -6.32
C ARG A 16 7.55 6.50 -7.08
N VAL A 17 7.12 5.27 -6.85
CA VAL A 17 5.94 4.73 -7.54
C VAL A 17 4.68 5.51 -7.13
N VAL A 18 4.55 5.86 -5.86
CA VAL A 18 3.42 6.64 -5.38
C VAL A 18 3.45 8.04 -5.98
N ARG A 19 4.62 8.68 -5.96
CA ARG A 19 4.79 10.03 -6.52
C ARG A 19 4.50 10.04 -8.02
N ALA A 20 4.99 9.05 -8.75
CA ALA A 20 4.75 8.97 -10.19
C ALA A 20 3.25 8.83 -10.48
N LYS A 21 2.52 8.06 -9.69
CA LYS A 21 1.08 7.91 -9.88
C LYS A 21 0.34 9.19 -9.52
N LEU A 22 0.75 9.88 -8.47
CA LEU A 22 0.15 11.17 -8.11
C LEU A 22 0.35 12.19 -9.22
N ASP A 23 1.53 12.24 -9.82
CA ASP A 23 1.83 13.13 -10.93
C ASP A 23 0.92 12.80 -12.13
N THR A 24 0.75 11.52 -12.42
CA THR A 24 -0.13 11.09 -13.51
C THR A 24 -1.57 11.54 -13.26
N LEU A 25 -2.08 11.35 -12.05
CA LEU A 25 -3.43 11.77 -11.69
C LEU A 25 -3.57 13.27 -11.82
N HIS A 26 -2.58 14.04 -11.37
CA HIS A 26 -2.57 15.48 -11.50
C HIS A 26 -2.62 15.91 -12.97
N ASP A 27 -1.81 15.28 -13.81
CA ASP A 27 -1.77 15.57 -15.25
C ASP A 27 -3.09 15.25 -15.93
N LEU A 28 -3.82 14.27 -15.43
CA LEU A 28 -5.14 13.90 -15.94
C LEU A 28 -6.26 14.75 -15.37
N GLY A 29 -5.92 15.69 -14.48
CA GLY A 29 -6.92 16.56 -13.84
C GLY A 29 -7.76 15.85 -12.81
N MET A 30 -7.27 14.71 -12.27
CA MET A 30 -8.00 13.94 -11.28
C MET A 30 -7.58 14.37 -9.88
N ASP A 31 -8.54 14.83 -9.10
CA ASP A 31 -8.31 15.21 -7.70
C ASP A 31 -8.70 14.05 -6.81
N GLU A 32 -7.86 13.03 -6.82
CA GLU A 32 -8.11 11.78 -6.12
C GLU A 32 -6.92 11.42 -5.23
N ARG A 33 -7.21 10.76 -4.12
CA ARG A 33 -6.19 10.23 -3.23
C ARG A 33 -5.93 8.76 -3.57
N ILE A 34 -4.68 8.35 -3.55
CA ILE A 34 -4.33 6.94 -3.70
C ILE A 34 -4.45 6.27 -2.33
N GLU A 35 -5.33 5.28 -2.23
CA GLU A 35 -5.45 4.51 -1.00
C GLU A 35 -4.41 3.39 -0.92
N ASP A 36 -4.25 2.64 -2.01
CA ASP A 36 -3.21 1.62 -2.09
C ASP A 36 -2.80 1.39 -3.54
N ILE A 37 -1.64 0.75 -3.70
CA ILE A 37 -1.15 0.30 -4.99
C ILE A 37 -0.86 -1.19 -4.86
N LEU A 38 -1.43 -1.98 -5.75
CA LEU A 38 -1.20 -3.43 -5.80
C LEU A 38 -0.26 -3.75 -6.94
N ILE A 39 0.81 -4.48 -6.64
CA ILE A 39 1.75 -4.98 -7.63
C ILE A 39 1.66 -6.50 -7.61
N THR A 40 1.31 -7.10 -8.75
CA THR A 40 1.19 -8.55 -8.89
C THR A 40 2.46 -9.08 -9.52
N LEU A 41 3.20 -9.88 -8.78
CA LEU A 41 4.39 -10.57 -9.26
C LEU A 41 4.05 -12.04 -9.53
N ASP A 42 5.02 -12.80 -10.02
CA ASP A 42 4.78 -14.21 -10.35
C ASP A 42 4.33 -15.02 -9.14
N SER A 43 4.97 -14.82 -8.00
CA SER A 43 4.71 -15.61 -6.80
C SER A 43 4.25 -14.79 -5.61
N GLN A 44 4.15 -13.48 -5.76
CA GLN A 44 3.84 -12.59 -4.65
C GLN A 44 2.91 -11.48 -5.08
N TYR A 45 2.20 -10.91 -4.11
CA TYR A 45 1.57 -9.59 -4.24
C TYR A 45 2.29 -8.62 -3.33
N HIS A 46 2.49 -7.40 -3.80
CA HIS A 46 2.99 -6.30 -2.99
C HIS A 46 1.90 -5.23 -2.93
N ILE A 47 1.56 -4.81 -1.72
CA ILE A 47 0.57 -3.75 -1.51
C ILE A 47 1.26 -2.60 -0.81
N ILE A 48 1.17 -1.41 -1.42
CA ILE A 48 1.66 -0.18 -0.81
C ILE A 48 0.44 0.60 -0.33
N ARG A 49 0.27 0.72 0.98
CA ARG A 49 -0.84 1.45 1.59
C ARG A 49 -0.35 2.82 2.03
N THR A 50 -0.94 3.88 1.47
CA THR A 50 -0.61 5.24 1.88
C THR A 50 -1.38 5.60 3.15
N PHE A 51 -0.84 6.56 3.91
CA PHE A 51 -1.51 7.07 5.11
C PHE A 51 -2.26 8.35 4.77
N ALA A 52 -3.53 8.40 5.15
CA ALA A 52 -4.37 9.55 4.88
C ALA A 52 -3.88 10.80 5.62
N LYS A 53 -3.30 10.63 6.81
CA LYS A 53 -2.92 11.72 7.69
C LYS A 53 -1.44 12.07 7.66
N ARG A 54 -0.63 11.31 6.95
CA ARG A 54 0.81 11.51 6.92
C ARG A 54 1.34 11.33 5.51
N ASP A 55 1.69 12.43 4.88
CA ASP A 55 2.32 12.40 3.56
C ASP A 55 3.69 11.71 3.65
N GLY A 56 3.97 10.88 2.67
CA GLY A 56 5.26 10.22 2.55
C GLY A 56 5.44 9.00 3.44
N LEU A 57 4.47 8.70 4.28
CA LEU A 57 4.49 7.49 5.10
C LEU A 57 3.56 6.45 4.50
N PHE A 58 4.01 5.21 4.44
CA PHE A 58 3.19 4.13 3.90
C PHE A 58 3.61 2.79 4.48
N LEU A 59 2.68 1.83 4.40
CA LEU A 59 2.93 0.45 4.75
C LEU A 59 3.19 -0.34 3.48
N TYR A 60 4.18 -1.22 3.53
CA TYR A 60 4.52 -2.08 2.42
C TYR A 60 4.29 -3.53 2.86
N LEU A 61 3.39 -4.21 2.17
CA LEU A 61 3.04 -5.59 2.50
C LEU A 61 3.46 -6.51 1.36
N VAL A 62 3.98 -7.66 1.76
CA VAL A 62 4.32 -8.75 0.83
C VAL A 62 3.46 -9.95 1.18
N LEU A 63 2.78 -10.52 0.20
CA LEU A 63 1.93 -11.70 0.38
C LEU A 63 2.35 -12.79 -0.58
N ASP A 64 2.40 -14.02 -0.10
CA ASP A 64 2.60 -15.19 -0.96
C ASP A 64 1.31 -15.48 -1.71
N LYS A 65 1.38 -15.49 -3.04
CA LYS A 65 0.19 -15.63 -3.88
C LYS A 65 -0.68 -16.84 -3.52
N PRO A 66 -0.10 -18.04 -3.33
CA PRO A 66 -0.93 -19.22 -3.05
C PRO A 66 -1.70 -19.14 -1.74
N LEU A 67 -1.25 -18.32 -0.81
CA LEU A 67 -1.84 -18.20 0.53
C LEU A 67 -2.64 -16.93 0.72
N ALA A 68 -2.58 -16.02 -0.24
CA ALA A 68 -3.11 -14.67 -0.08
C ALA A 68 -4.61 -14.61 -0.25
N ASN A 69 -5.24 -13.76 0.55
CA ASN A 69 -6.59 -13.28 0.35
C ASN A 69 -6.50 -11.76 0.28
N LEU A 70 -6.58 -11.20 -0.92
CA LEU A 70 -6.37 -9.77 -1.13
C LEU A 70 -7.39 -8.90 -0.39
N ALA A 71 -8.65 -9.30 -0.39
CA ALA A 71 -9.68 -8.55 0.31
C ALA A 71 -9.40 -8.50 1.81
N MET A 72 -9.02 -9.63 2.39
CA MET A 72 -8.68 -9.70 3.82
C MET A 72 -7.43 -8.89 4.12
N ALA A 73 -6.42 -8.96 3.25
CA ALA A 73 -5.19 -8.20 3.42
C ALA A 73 -5.46 -6.71 3.42
N ARG A 74 -6.26 -6.23 2.48
CA ARG A 74 -6.64 -4.82 2.41
C ARG A 74 -7.42 -4.38 3.62
N PHE A 75 -8.33 -5.22 4.09
CA PHE A 75 -9.09 -4.94 5.29
C PHE A 75 -8.17 -4.79 6.51
N LYS A 76 -7.23 -5.71 6.67
CA LYS A 76 -6.29 -5.69 7.80
C LYS A 76 -5.37 -4.48 7.76
N VAL A 77 -4.92 -4.11 6.56
CA VAL A 77 -4.04 -2.96 6.38
C VAL A 77 -4.76 -1.65 6.71
N ALA A 78 -6.00 -1.54 6.28
CA ALA A 78 -6.81 -0.36 6.62
C ALA A 78 -7.03 -0.26 8.13
N ALA A 79 -7.25 -1.40 8.79
CA ALA A 79 -7.39 -1.44 10.26
C ALA A 79 -6.08 -1.03 10.93
N LEU A 80 -4.94 -1.50 10.40
CA LEU A 80 -3.62 -1.14 10.93
C LEU A 80 -3.37 0.36 10.83
N GLU A 81 -3.74 0.96 9.71
CA GLU A 81 -3.60 2.41 9.54
C GLU A 81 -4.39 3.15 10.60
N ARG A 82 -5.64 2.73 10.84
CA ARG A 82 -6.47 3.35 11.88
C ARG A 82 -5.86 3.18 13.26
N ASP A 83 -5.35 2.00 13.57
CA ASP A 83 -4.79 1.71 14.90
C ASP A 83 -3.50 2.49 15.15
N LEU A 84 -2.70 2.70 14.12
CA LEU A 84 -1.47 3.46 14.26
C LEU A 84 -1.74 4.95 14.46
N GLU A 85 -2.78 5.48 13.88
CA GLU A 85 -3.24 6.87 14.06
C GLU A 85 -2.11 7.90 14.03
N LEU A 86 -1.30 7.82 13.05
CA LEU A 86 -0.15 8.70 12.94
C LEU A 86 -0.50 10.12 12.51
#